data_7181e89ca0dd8a6269282854ba6b9c98
#
_entry.id   7181e89ca0dd8a6269282854ba6b9c98
#
_cell.length_a   1.000
_cell.length_b   1.000
_cell.length_c   1.000
_cell.angle_alpha   90.00
_cell.angle_beta   90.00
_cell.angle_gamma   90.00
#
_symmetry.space_group_name_H-M   'P 1'
#
loop_
_entity.id
_entity.type
_entity.pdbx_description
1 polymer ?
#
loop_
_entity_poly.entity_id
_entity_poly.type
_entity_poly.pdbx_seq_one_letter_code
_entity_poly.pdbx_strand_id
1 'polypeptide(L)'
;AINICDKNGKQIAVTQYVKVEVGKTKTVTLPKVAGYAPDKDSYKLTIKGTKEGIAQQKVTYKKLPQGVAINYNYRVKVTSKKYKVYSNFSWKKTKVNPYKKTYVAKYKYSHQNGSTYLELYTKAGKFIGYINQKAVKRLGYATQPEQGKAYKYGKRVKITKKNYKLYKNFSWKTSKTKVYKKTYTAKYRYKHENGYKYLSLYTKSGKFVGYINSKAAKIIK
;
A
#
# COMPACT_ATOMS: atom_id res chain seq x y z
N ALA A 1 6.19 34.87 11.60
CA ALA A 1 7.20 33.81 11.52
C ALA A 1 6.80 32.62 12.41
N ILE A 2 6.96 31.41 11.92
CA ILE A 2 6.69 30.16 12.66
C ILE A 2 8.03 29.46 12.89
N ASN A 3 8.41 29.34 14.16
CA ASN A 3 9.64 28.69 14.59
C ASN A 3 9.32 27.30 15.12
N ILE A 4 9.89 26.26 14.49
CA ILE A 4 9.71 24.86 14.88
C ILE A 4 10.84 24.48 15.82
N CYS A 5 10.51 24.17 17.08
CA CYS A 5 11.48 23.89 18.12
C CYS A 5 11.21 22.53 18.78
N ASP A 6 12.24 21.93 19.36
CA ASP A 6 12.08 20.80 20.27
C ASP A 6 11.60 21.24 21.65
N LYS A 7 11.41 20.31 22.58
CA LYS A 7 10.98 20.59 23.96
C LYS A 7 11.94 21.52 24.72
N ASN A 8 13.21 21.51 24.34
CA ASN A 8 14.25 22.36 24.99
C ASN A 8 14.34 23.73 24.33
N GLY A 9 13.49 24.04 23.36
CA GLY A 9 13.49 25.31 22.65
C GLY A 9 14.50 25.39 21.50
N LYS A 10 15.28 24.34 21.23
CA LYS A 10 16.21 24.29 20.10
C LYS A 10 15.42 24.26 18.79
N GLN A 11 15.74 25.15 17.87
CA GLN A 11 15.15 25.14 16.53
C GLN A 11 15.59 23.90 15.75
N ILE A 12 14.61 23.18 15.19
CA ILE A 12 14.81 21.92 14.49
C ILE A 12 14.36 21.93 13.03
N ALA A 13 13.86 23.05 12.55
CA ALA A 13 13.52 23.28 11.16
C ALA A 13 13.70 24.76 10.80
N VAL A 14 13.78 25.04 9.49
CA VAL A 14 13.84 26.41 8.99
C VAL A 14 12.54 27.15 9.35
N THR A 15 12.67 28.40 9.77
CA THR A 15 11.53 29.28 10.07
C THR A 15 10.65 29.44 8.84
N GLN A 16 9.34 29.23 9.02
CA GLN A 16 8.35 29.45 7.96
C GLN A 16 7.78 30.89 8.09
N TYR A 17 7.81 31.63 7.01
CA TYR A 17 7.15 32.94 6.92
C TYR A 17 5.80 32.83 6.25
N VAL A 18 4.75 33.29 6.89
CA VAL A 18 3.38 33.23 6.39
C VAL A 18 2.77 34.63 6.47
N LYS A 19 2.29 35.13 5.35
CA LYS A 19 1.55 36.40 5.31
C LYS A 19 0.08 36.14 5.68
N VAL A 20 -0.42 36.88 6.67
CA VAL A 20 -1.82 36.88 7.13
C VAL A 20 -2.23 38.32 7.35
N GLU A 21 -3.34 38.75 6.77
CA GLU A 21 -3.91 40.08 6.95
C GLU A 21 -4.44 40.24 8.37
N VAL A 22 -4.36 41.44 8.90
CA VAL A 22 -4.88 41.80 10.24
C VAL A 22 -6.38 41.46 10.29
N GLY A 23 -6.81 40.77 11.35
CA GLY A 23 -8.20 40.31 11.54
C GLY A 23 -8.56 39.02 10.80
N LYS A 24 -7.75 38.61 9.81
CA LYS A 24 -7.99 37.34 9.07
C LYS A 24 -7.33 36.13 9.74
N THR A 25 -7.77 34.94 9.37
CA THR A 25 -7.15 33.68 9.78
C THR A 25 -6.66 32.88 8.57
N LYS A 26 -5.55 32.16 8.74
CA LYS A 26 -5.00 31.25 7.71
C LYS A 26 -4.54 29.94 8.34
N THR A 27 -4.97 28.83 7.77
CA THR A 27 -4.46 27.51 8.16
C THR A 27 -3.26 27.16 7.30
N VAL A 28 -2.16 26.81 7.93
CA VAL A 28 -0.90 26.40 7.29
C VAL A 28 -0.56 24.98 7.66
N THR A 29 0.22 24.32 6.79
CA THR A 29 0.73 22.97 7.06
C THR A 29 2.12 23.09 7.65
N LEU A 30 2.32 22.50 8.83
CA LEU A 30 3.61 22.43 9.50
C LEU A 30 4.55 21.43 8.79
N PRO A 31 5.87 21.65 8.81
CA PRO A 31 6.85 20.80 8.13
C PRO A 31 6.97 19.45 8.83
N LYS A 32 7.28 18.42 8.04
CA LYS A 32 7.68 17.11 8.57
C LYS A 32 9.17 17.16 8.89
N VAL A 33 9.51 16.99 10.17
CA VAL A 33 10.89 16.96 10.65
C VAL A 33 11.25 15.52 11.03
N ALA A 34 12.33 14.99 10.45
CA ALA A 34 12.76 13.61 10.71
C ALA A 34 13.02 13.37 12.20
N GLY A 35 12.41 12.36 12.76
CA GLY A 35 12.53 12.00 14.19
C GLY A 35 11.70 12.85 15.16
N TYR A 36 10.80 13.71 14.64
CA TYR A 36 9.95 14.57 15.45
C TYR A 36 8.51 14.62 14.93
N ALA A 37 7.58 14.98 15.80
CA ALA A 37 6.19 15.27 15.46
C ALA A 37 5.68 16.46 16.27
N PRO A 38 4.68 17.25 15.77
CA PRO A 38 4.07 18.31 16.56
C PRO A 38 3.51 17.75 17.89
N ASP A 39 3.71 18.47 18.99
CA ASP A 39 3.19 18.05 20.31
C ASP A 39 1.67 17.86 20.31
N LYS A 40 0.95 18.67 19.55
CA LYS A 40 -0.52 18.60 19.41
C LYS A 40 -1.00 17.54 18.42
N ASP A 41 -0.14 16.65 17.93
CA ASP A 41 -0.43 15.60 16.97
C ASP A 41 -1.11 16.08 15.66
N SER A 42 -1.06 17.38 15.38
CA SER A 42 -1.61 18.01 14.18
C SER A 42 -0.55 18.77 13.40
N TYR A 43 -0.45 18.49 12.10
CA TYR A 43 0.35 19.25 11.16
C TYR A 43 -0.37 20.49 10.60
N LYS A 44 -1.59 20.76 11.05
CA LYS A 44 -2.32 21.98 10.69
C LYS A 44 -2.26 22.98 11.83
N LEU A 45 -1.85 24.20 11.52
CA LEU A 45 -1.80 25.33 12.43
C LEU A 45 -2.64 26.47 11.87
N THR A 46 -3.61 26.94 12.64
CA THR A 46 -4.38 28.14 12.29
C THR A 46 -3.76 29.36 12.93
N ILE A 47 -3.44 30.36 12.13
CA ILE A 47 -2.81 31.62 12.52
C ILE A 47 -3.80 32.75 12.31
N LYS A 48 -3.90 33.67 13.26
CA LYS A 48 -4.67 34.92 13.14
C LYS A 48 -3.70 36.11 13.02
N GLY A 49 -3.95 36.98 12.05
CA GLY A 49 -3.27 38.23 11.94
C GLY A 49 -3.76 39.20 13.06
N THR A 50 -2.91 39.53 13.99
CA THR A 50 -3.27 40.32 15.16
C THR A 50 -2.76 41.77 15.10
N LYS A 51 -1.68 42.02 14.38
CA LYS A 51 -1.05 43.34 14.21
C LYS A 51 -0.16 43.40 12.98
N GLU A 52 0.18 44.56 12.52
CA GLU A 52 1.18 44.74 11.47
C GLU A 52 2.59 44.33 11.94
N GLY A 53 3.44 43.96 11.00
CA GLY A 53 4.82 43.52 11.23
C GLY A 53 4.99 42.02 11.36
N ILE A 54 6.16 41.60 11.84
CA ILE A 54 6.52 40.18 11.96
C ILE A 54 6.22 39.69 13.37
N ALA A 55 5.11 38.98 13.52
CA ALA A 55 4.80 38.24 14.75
C ALA A 55 5.54 36.88 14.77
N GLN A 56 6.09 36.52 15.93
CA GLN A 56 6.77 35.25 16.17
C GLN A 56 5.82 34.26 16.81
N GLN A 57 5.74 33.03 16.23
CA GLN A 57 5.02 31.93 16.82
C GLN A 57 5.93 30.71 16.94
N LYS A 58 6.07 30.20 18.16
CA LYS A 58 6.80 28.97 18.45
C LYS A 58 5.86 27.77 18.39
N VAL A 59 6.25 26.72 17.66
CA VAL A 59 5.56 25.44 17.65
C VAL A 59 6.51 24.36 18.18
N THR A 60 6.09 23.68 19.25
CA THR A 60 6.90 22.65 19.88
C THR A 60 6.65 21.30 19.25
N TYR A 61 7.74 20.56 19.00
CA TYR A 61 7.72 19.19 18.51
C TYR A 61 8.28 18.25 19.57
N LYS A 62 7.65 17.09 19.72
CA LYS A 62 8.12 15.99 20.54
C LYS A 62 9.00 15.04 19.72
N LYS A 63 9.98 14.41 20.37
CA LYS A 63 10.83 13.40 19.73
C LYS A 63 10.01 12.17 19.36
N LEU A 64 10.08 11.75 18.10
CA LEU A 64 9.36 10.61 17.53
C LEU A 64 10.26 9.88 16.53
N PRO A 65 11.21 9.04 17.01
CA PRO A 65 12.23 8.41 16.16
C PRO A 65 11.71 7.67 14.95
N GLN A 66 10.55 7.00 15.07
CA GLN A 66 9.91 6.29 13.98
C GLN A 66 9.18 7.21 12.98
N GLY A 67 9.00 8.48 13.31
CA GLY A 67 8.16 9.39 12.53
C GLY A 67 6.67 9.13 12.70
N VAL A 68 5.85 9.89 12.00
CA VAL A 68 4.37 9.78 12.05
C VAL A 68 3.89 8.65 11.17
N ALA A 69 2.87 7.94 11.63
CA ALA A 69 2.15 6.97 10.81
C ALA A 69 1.51 7.67 9.60
N ILE A 70 1.90 7.26 8.40
CA ILE A 70 1.31 7.75 7.15
C ILE A 70 0.49 6.63 6.55
N ASN A 71 -0.76 6.87 6.23
CA ASN A 71 -1.62 5.90 5.58
C ASN A 71 -0.98 5.39 4.28
N TYR A 72 -0.90 4.07 4.12
CA TYR A 72 -0.26 3.43 2.97
C TYR A 72 -1.22 2.48 2.24
N ASN A 73 -1.83 1.56 2.97
CA ASN A 73 -2.91 0.66 2.57
C ASN A 73 -2.68 -0.12 1.26
N TYR A 74 -1.52 -0.75 1.14
CA TYR A 74 -1.18 -1.62 0.00
C TYR A 74 -1.00 -3.07 0.43
N ARG A 75 -1.35 -4.01 -0.45
CA ARG A 75 -0.82 -5.37 -0.36
C ARG A 75 0.65 -5.36 -0.80
N VAL A 76 1.48 -6.05 -0.02
CA VAL A 76 2.92 -6.15 -0.25
C VAL A 76 3.38 -7.60 -0.15
N LYS A 77 4.27 -8.02 -1.03
CA LYS A 77 4.92 -9.34 -0.97
C LYS A 77 6.35 -9.17 -0.47
N VAL A 78 6.72 -9.90 0.57
CA VAL A 78 8.11 -9.88 1.05
C VAL A 78 8.98 -10.69 0.11
N THR A 79 9.96 -10.04 -0.50
CA THR A 79 10.83 -10.59 -1.54
C THR A 79 12.28 -10.76 -1.10
N SER A 80 12.68 -10.16 0.03
CA SER A 80 14.04 -10.25 0.56
C SER A 80 14.07 -11.00 1.89
N LYS A 81 15.03 -11.93 2.05
CA LYS A 81 15.35 -12.61 3.31
C LYS A 81 16.20 -11.78 4.26
N LYS A 82 16.84 -10.72 3.74
CA LYS A 82 17.82 -9.89 4.47
C LYS A 82 17.19 -9.15 5.66
N TYR A 83 15.91 -8.76 5.54
CA TYR A 83 15.23 -7.90 6.51
C TYR A 83 14.40 -8.70 7.50
N LYS A 84 14.49 -8.32 8.77
CA LYS A 84 13.71 -8.92 9.87
C LYS A 84 12.42 -8.14 10.10
N VAL A 85 11.45 -8.78 10.74
CA VAL A 85 10.22 -8.15 11.24
C VAL A 85 10.41 -7.84 12.71
N TYR A 86 10.05 -6.63 13.11
CA TYR A 86 10.16 -6.14 14.49
C TYR A 86 8.76 -5.91 15.07
N SER A 87 8.56 -6.20 16.35
CA SER A 87 7.28 -5.95 17.03
C SER A 87 7.09 -4.47 17.38
N ASN A 88 8.16 -3.71 17.48
CA ASN A 88 8.16 -2.28 17.79
C ASN A 88 9.42 -1.59 17.26
N PHE A 89 9.50 -0.28 17.38
CA PHE A 89 10.66 0.53 17.00
C PHE A 89 11.79 0.55 18.07
N SER A 90 11.68 -0.24 19.14
CA SER A 90 12.82 -0.62 19.99
C SER A 90 13.56 -1.85 19.44
N TRP A 91 13.23 -2.26 18.21
CA TRP A 91 13.90 -3.32 17.42
C TRP A 91 13.78 -4.72 18.02
N LYS A 92 12.74 -5.00 18.81
CA LYS A 92 12.45 -6.34 19.29
C LYS A 92 12.02 -7.22 18.12
N LYS A 93 12.84 -8.19 17.77
CA LYS A 93 12.59 -9.11 16.64
C LYS A 93 11.39 -10.01 16.93
N THR A 94 10.59 -10.28 15.89
CA THR A 94 9.54 -11.29 15.96
C THR A 94 10.08 -12.66 15.51
N LYS A 95 9.37 -13.76 15.87
CA LYS A 95 9.66 -15.12 15.37
C LYS A 95 9.06 -15.36 13.97
N VAL A 96 8.41 -14.36 13.35
CA VAL A 96 7.72 -14.50 12.07
C VAL A 96 8.73 -14.60 10.93
N ASN A 97 8.63 -15.66 10.11
CA ASN A 97 9.29 -15.70 8.80
C ASN A 97 8.35 -15.11 7.73
N PRO A 98 8.60 -13.87 7.27
CA PRO A 98 7.72 -13.18 6.32
C PRO A 98 8.03 -13.51 4.86
N TYR A 99 9.17 -14.14 4.56
CA TYR A 99 9.68 -14.34 3.20
C TYR A 99 8.67 -15.05 2.28
N LYS A 100 8.52 -14.54 1.07
CA LYS A 100 7.56 -14.99 0.03
C LYS A 100 6.08 -14.84 0.41
N LYS A 101 5.75 -14.38 1.62
CA LYS A 101 4.36 -14.15 2.06
C LYS A 101 3.86 -12.77 1.65
N THR A 102 2.53 -12.65 1.56
CA THR A 102 1.81 -11.40 1.26
C THR A 102 1.12 -10.89 2.51
N TYR A 103 1.20 -9.59 2.73
CA TYR A 103 0.62 -8.87 3.85
C TYR A 103 -0.10 -7.61 3.37
N VAL A 104 -0.91 -7.02 4.23
CA VAL A 104 -1.43 -5.66 4.08
C VAL A 104 -0.52 -4.73 4.86
N ALA A 105 0.11 -3.78 4.18
CA ALA A 105 0.85 -2.69 4.81
C ALA A 105 -0.12 -1.51 4.99
N LYS A 106 -0.61 -1.29 6.22
CA LYS A 106 -1.59 -0.22 6.50
C LYS A 106 -0.93 1.13 6.58
N TYR A 107 0.21 1.21 7.26
CA TYR A 107 0.95 2.44 7.49
C TYR A 107 2.40 2.31 7.07
N LYS A 108 3.02 3.47 6.77
CA LYS A 108 4.46 3.61 6.59
C LYS A 108 5.00 4.69 7.52
N TYR A 109 6.26 4.52 7.93
CA TYR A 109 6.95 5.39 8.87
C TYR A 109 8.30 5.80 8.29
N SER A 110 8.60 7.10 8.25
CA SER A 110 9.92 7.62 7.90
C SER A 110 10.74 7.77 9.18
N HIS A 111 11.59 6.77 9.44
CA HIS A 111 12.37 6.71 10.66
C HIS A 111 13.59 7.64 10.60
N GLN A 112 14.05 8.16 11.77
CA GLN A 112 15.21 9.05 11.88
C GLN A 112 16.52 8.45 11.35
N ASN A 113 16.61 7.09 11.24
CA ASN A 113 17.76 6.40 10.65
C ASN A 113 17.79 6.44 9.11
N GLY A 114 16.92 7.25 8.48
CA GLY A 114 16.82 7.38 7.03
C GLY A 114 16.06 6.25 6.31
N SER A 115 15.58 5.24 7.04
CA SER A 115 14.82 4.13 6.47
C SER A 115 13.33 4.33 6.60
N THR A 116 12.58 3.82 5.63
CA THR A 116 11.12 3.71 5.70
C THR A 116 10.72 2.31 6.16
N TYR A 117 9.81 2.23 7.10
CA TYR A 117 9.24 0.98 7.61
C TYR A 117 7.76 0.88 7.30
N LEU A 118 7.32 -0.33 7.02
CA LEU A 118 5.91 -0.66 6.77
C LEU A 118 5.36 -1.46 7.95
N GLU A 119 4.17 -1.09 8.38
CA GLU A 119 3.41 -1.80 9.40
C GLU A 119 2.55 -2.88 8.73
N LEU A 120 2.87 -4.15 9.01
CA LEU A 120 2.30 -5.30 8.34
C LEU A 120 1.16 -5.94 9.12
N TYR A 121 0.14 -6.35 8.38
CA TYR A 121 -1.01 -7.11 8.87
C TYR A 121 -1.29 -8.31 7.97
N THR A 122 -1.85 -9.37 8.53
CA THR A 122 -2.45 -10.44 7.73
C THR A 122 -3.68 -9.92 6.99
N LYS A 123 -4.18 -10.68 6.01
CA LYS A 123 -5.45 -10.37 5.33
C LYS A 123 -6.64 -10.31 6.31
N ALA A 124 -6.59 -11.08 7.40
CA ALA A 124 -7.60 -11.09 8.47
C ALA A 124 -7.43 -9.94 9.49
N GLY A 125 -6.49 -9.01 9.27
CA GLY A 125 -6.30 -7.85 10.13
C GLY A 125 -5.39 -8.07 11.36
N LYS A 126 -4.77 -9.25 11.54
CA LYS A 126 -3.84 -9.51 12.64
C LYS A 126 -2.52 -8.76 12.39
N PHE A 127 -2.07 -7.96 13.34
CA PHE A 127 -0.77 -7.30 13.32
C PHE A 127 0.39 -8.30 13.29
N ILE A 128 1.40 -8.04 12.47
CA ILE A 128 2.58 -8.88 12.27
C ILE A 128 3.85 -8.20 12.76
N GLY A 129 3.95 -6.90 12.57
CA GLY A 129 5.12 -6.10 12.95
C GLY A 129 5.55 -5.12 11.87
N TYR A 130 6.72 -4.55 12.08
CA TYR A 130 7.33 -3.55 11.20
C TYR A 130 8.46 -4.18 10.39
N ILE A 131 8.51 -3.88 9.08
CA ILE A 131 9.59 -4.32 8.18
C ILE A 131 10.10 -3.15 7.35
N ASN A 132 11.40 -3.15 7.04
CA ASN A 132 11.96 -2.15 6.13
C ASN A 132 11.27 -2.25 4.76
N GLN A 133 10.88 -1.12 4.17
CA GLN A 133 10.20 -1.06 2.88
C GLN A 133 11.00 -1.71 1.74
N LYS A 134 12.34 -1.70 1.81
CA LYS A 134 13.22 -2.36 0.82
C LYS A 134 13.05 -3.90 0.80
N ALA A 135 12.43 -4.48 1.82
CA ALA A 135 12.16 -5.92 1.89
C ALA A 135 11.01 -6.38 0.99
N VAL A 136 10.18 -5.47 0.50
CA VAL A 136 8.90 -5.82 -0.10
C VAL A 136 8.73 -5.28 -1.52
N LYS A 137 7.97 -6.01 -2.32
CA LYS A 137 7.39 -5.54 -3.57
C LYS A 137 5.94 -5.12 -3.31
N ARG A 138 5.59 -3.90 -3.68
CA ARG A 138 4.20 -3.41 -3.67
C ARG A 138 3.39 -4.14 -4.74
N LEU A 139 2.19 -4.57 -4.36
CA LEU A 139 1.18 -5.16 -5.24
C LEU A 139 0.07 -4.12 -5.53
N GLY A 140 -1.20 -4.46 -5.34
CA GLY A 140 -2.33 -3.55 -5.49
C GLY A 140 -2.73 -2.87 -4.17
N TYR A 141 -3.63 -1.90 -4.24
CA TYR A 141 -4.28 -1.34 -3.04
C TYR A 141 -5.03 -2.44 -2.28
N ALA A 142 -4.99 -2.40 -0.95
CA ALA A 142 -5.65 -3.40 -0.11
C ALA A 142 -7.18 -3.43 -0.31
N THR A 143 -7.77 -2.31 -0.68
CA THR A 143 -9.21 -2.13 -0.97
C THR A 143 -9.63 -2.63 -2.37
N GLN A 144 -8.67 -2.85 -3.29
CA GLN A 144 -8.97 -3.31 -4.64
C GLN A 144 -8.93 -4.84 -4.73
N PRO A 145 -9.75 -5.46 -5.60
CA PRO A 145 -9.69 -6.90 -5.84
C PRO A 145 -8.32 -7.34 -6.38
N GLU A 146 -7.79 -8.46 -5.87
CA GLU A 146 -6.47 -9.00 -6.29
C GLU A 146 -6.42 -9.40 -7.77
N GLN A 147 -7.56 -9.79 -8.35
CA GLN A 147 -7.67 -10.11 -9.77
C GLN A 147 -7.63 -8.88 -10.69
N GLY A 148 -7.77 -7.68 -10.11
CA GLY A 148 -7.85 -6.44 -10.88
C GLY A 148 -9.19 -6.29 -11.61
N LYS A 149 -9.29 -5.25 -12.44
CA LYS A 149 -10.49 -4.95 -13.25
C LYS A 149 -10.70 -6.01 -14.33
N ALA A 150 -11.97 -6.35 -14.60
CA ALA A 150 -12.36 -7.17 -15.75
C ALA A 150 -12.27 -6.32 -17.03
N TYR A 151 -11.46 -6.73 -17.98
CA TYR A 151 -11.39 -6.13 -19.31
C TYR A 151 -12.15 -6.99 -20.30
N LYS A 152 -13.09 -6.43 -21.06
CA LYS A 152 -13.80 -7.11 -22.15
C LYS A 152 -12.78 -7.71 -23.10
N TYR A 153 -12.93 -8.99 -23.43
CA TYR A 153 -11.99 -9.69 -24.31
C TYR A 153 -12.68 -10.29 -25.55
N GLY A 154 -13.78 -11.03 -25.37
CA GLY A 154 -14.68 -11.47 -26.43
C GLY A 154 -14.04 -12.39 -27.48
N LYS A 155 -12.99 -13.15 -27.16
CA LYS A 155 -12.27 -14.01 -28.12
C LYS A 155 -12.61 -15.48 -27.96
N ARG A 156 -12.72 -16.21 -29.07
CA ARG A 156 -12.73 -17.67 -29.06
C ARG A 156 -11.31 -18.18 -28.76
N VAL A 157 -11.19 -19.12 -27.85
CA VAL A 157 -9.90 -19.68 -27.42
C VAL A 157 -9.96 -21.20 -27.32
N LYS A 158 -8.89 -21.86 -27.73
CA LYS A 158 -8.66 -23.30 -27.52
C LYS A 158 -7.65 -23.49 -26.40
N ILE A 159 -7.96 -24.37 -25.45
CA ILE A 159 -7.01 -24.68 -24.35
C ILE A 159 -6.00 -25.70 -24.86
N THR A 160 -4.75 -25.27 -25.02
CA THR A 160 -3.68 -26.04 -25.67
C THR A 160 -2.66 -26.60 -24.69
N LYS A 161 -2.66 -26.17 -23.42
CA LYS A 161 -1.73 -26.66 -22.42
C LYS A 161 -2.45 -27.35 -21.26
N LYS A 162 -2.02 -28.60 -20.94
CA LYS A 162 -2.64 -29.48 -19.95
C LYS A 162 -2.30 -29.11 -18.50
N ASN A 163 -1.16 -28.48 -18.28
CA ASN A 163 -0.57 -28.22 -16.95
C ASN A 163 -1.14 -26.99 -16.20
N TYR A 164 -2.16 -26.34 -16.75
CA TYR A 164 -2.81 -25.21 -16.10
C TYR A 164 -4.13 -25.61 -15.45
N LYS A 165 -4.29 -25.23 -14.19
CA LYS A 165 -5.52 -25.48 -13.44
C LYS A 165 -6.63 -24.52 -13.86
N LEU A 166 -7.85 -25.01 -13.88
CA LEU A 166 -9.06 -24.21 -13.98
C LEU A 166 -9.56 -23.86 -12.56
N TYR A 167 -9.93 -22.62 -12.32
CA TYR A 167 -10.41 -22.13 -11.03
C TYR A 167 -11.86 -21.67 -11.12
N LYS A 168 -12.65 -21.97 -10.07
CA LYS A 168 -14.04 -21.48 -9.96
C LYS A 168 -14.11 -19.98 -9.65
N ASN A 169 -13.12 -19.47 -8.93
CA ASN A 169 -13.01 -18.07 -8.48
C ASN A 169 -11.55 -17.68 -8.24
N PHE A 170 -11.29 -16.43 -7.95
CA PHE A 170 -9.97 -15.90 -7.62
C PHE A 170 -9.53 -16.15 -6.16
N SER A 171 -10.32 -16.89 -5.35
CA SER A 171 -9.84 -17.54 -4.12
C SER A 171 -9.16 -18.89 -4.40
N TRP A 172 -8.89 -19.17 -5.69
CA TRP A 172 -8.15 -20.34 -6.20
C TRP A 172 -8.81 -21.69 -5.92
N LYS A 173 -10.14 -21.72 -5.72
CA LYS A 173 -10.89 -22.97 -5.65
C LYS A 173 -10.84 -23.67 -7.01
N THR A 174 -10.17 -24.79 -7.09
CA THR A 174 -10.02 -25.54 -8.34
C THR A 174 -11.36 -26.13 -8.83
N SER A 175 -11.53 -26.17 -10.14
CA SER A 175 -12.63 -26.84 -10.81
C SER A 175 -12.19 -28.23 -11.25
N LYS A 176 -13.09 -29.24 -11.13
CA LYS A 176 -12.87 -30.60 -11.66
C LYS A 176 -13.11 -30.68 -13.17
N THR A 177 -13.61 -29.63 -13.82
CA THR A 177 -13.94 -29.60 -15.25
C THR A 177 -12.67 -29.74 -16.10
N LYS A 178 -12.63 -30.76 -16.94
CA LYS A 178 -11.53 -30.96 -17.92
C LYS A 178 -11.73 -30.03 -19.12
N VAL A 179 -10.81 -29.11 -19.35
CA VAL A 179 -10.87 -28.07 -20.39
C VAL A 179 -9.84 -28.25 -21.51
N TYR A 180 -8.84 -29.10 -21.31
CA TYR A 180 -7.77 -29.34 -22.29
C TYR A 180 -8.33 -29.79 -23.66
N LYS A 181 -7.75 -29.25 -24.75
CA LYS A 181 -8.16 -29.42 -26.15
C LYS A 181 -9.56 -28.91 -26.51
N LYS A 182 -10.31 -28.34 -25.53
CA LYS A 182 -11.66 -27.80 -25.80
C LYS A 182 -11.60 -26.32 -26.13
N THR A 183 -12.66 -25.85 -26.80
CA THR A 183 -12.84 -24.46 -27.24
C THR A 183 -13.88 -23.76 -26.37
N TYR A 184 -13.63 -22.49 -26.04
CA TYR A 184 -14.47 -21.65 -25.20
C TYR A 184 -14.49 -20.21 -25.73
N THR A 185 -15.45 -19.42 -25.28
CA THR A 185 -15.44 -17.98 -25.41
C THR A 185 -14.79 -17.38 -24.15
N ALA A 186 -13.68 -16.67 -24.31
CA ALA A 186 -13.07 -15.89 -23.23
C ALA A 186 -13.70 -14.50 -23.21
N LYS A 187 -14.73 -14.28 -22.35
CA LYS A 187 -15.47 -13.01 -22.31
C LYS A 187 -14.63 -11.88 -21.71
N TYR A 188 -13.90 -12.16 -20.62
CA TYR A 188 -13.09 -11.19 -19.91
C TYR A 188 -11.67 -11.66 -19.68
N ARG A 189 -10.76 -10.67 -19.59
CA ARG A 189 -9.36 -10.84 -19.23
C ARG A 189 -9.06 -10.02 -17.96
N TYR A 190 -8.28 -10.61 -17.03
CA TYR A 190 -7.90 -10.01 -15.76
C TYR A 190 -6.38 -9.92 -15.68
N LYS A 191 -5.85 -8.78 -15.22
CA LYS A 191 -4.43 -8.61 -14.86
C LYS A 191 -4.32 -8.78 -13.35
N HIS A 192 -4.06 -10.00 -12.90
CA HIS A 192 -3.97 -10.30 -11.47
C HIS A 192 -2.67 -9.73 -10.89
N GLU A 193 -2.69 -9.30 -9.61
CA GLU A 193 -1.51 -8.74 -8.92
C GLU A 193 -0.36 -9.74 -8.74
N ASN A 194 -0.61 -11.07 -8.87
CA ASN A 194 0.44 -12.08 -8.92
C ASN A 194 1.31 -12.03 -10.19
N GLY A 195 1.02 -11.09 -11.11
CA GLY A 195 1.74 -10.85 -12.36
C GLY A 195 1.23 -11.66 -13.55
N TYR A 196 0.24 -12.53 -13.36
CA TYR A 196 -0.34 -13.31 -14.45
C TYR A 196 -1.65 -12.70 -14.96
N LYS A 197 -1.96 -13.06 -16.23
CA LYS A 197 -3.25 -12.74 -16.85
C LYS A 197 -4.15 -13.98 -16.79
N TYR A 198 -5.43 -13.78 -16.51
CA TYR A 198 -6.43 -14.84 -16.48
C TYR A 198 -7.57 -14.52 -17.44
N LEU A 199 -8.17 -15.59 -17.99
CA LEU A 199 -9.34 -15.52 -18.87
C LEU A 199 -10.54 -16.15 -18.13
N SER A 200 -11.70 -15.51 -18.21
CA SER A 200 -12.97 -16.16 -17.86
C SER A 200 -13.51 -16.93 -19.06
N LEU A 201 -13.71 -18.23 -18.89
CA LEU A 201 -14.15 -19.13 -19.94
C LEU A 201 -15.66 -19.37 -19.88
N TYR A 202 -16.30 -19.38 -21.06
CA TYR A 202 -17.72 -19.66 -21.22
C TYR A 202 -17.92 -20.67 -22.35
N THR A 203 -18.93 -21.55 -22.22
CA THR A 203 -19.38 -22.44 -23.29
C THR A 203 -19.99 -21.63 -24.43
N LYS A 204 -20.26 -22.29 -25.57
CA LYS A 204 -20.99 -21.68 -26.70
C LYS A 204 -22.39 -21.21 -26.27
N SER A 205 -23.04 -21.91 -25.35
CA SER A 205 -24.34 -21.51 -24.78
C SER A 205 -24.27 -20.41 -23.71
N GLY A 206 -23.09 -19.83 -23.47
CA GLY A 206 -22.91 -18.73 -22.50
C GLY A 206 -22.75 -19.15 -21.04
N LYS A 207 -22.70 -20.43 -20.70
CA LYS A 207 -22.50 -20.90 -19.34
C LYS A 207 -21.06 -20.67 -18.88
N PHE A 208 -20.86 -20.07 -17.71
CA PHE A 208 -19.55 -19.88 -17.10
C PHE A 208 -18.89 -21.21 -16.72
N VAL A 209 -17.61 -21.38 -17.06
CA VAL A 209 -16.82 -22.59 -16.83
C VAL A 209 -15.75 -22.42 -15.76
N GLY A 210 -15.13 -21.25 -15.73
CA GLY A 210 -14.08 -20.92 -14.75
C GLY A 210 -13.05 -19.94 -15.28
N TYR A 211 -12.02 -19.71 -14.45
CA TYR A 211 -10.88 -18.87 -14.78
C TYR A 211 -9.64 -19.73 -15.05
N ILE A 212 -8.90 -19.39 -16.10
CA ILE A 212 -7.66 -20.06 -16.46
C ILE A 212 -6.56 -19.05 -16.76
N ASN A 213 -5.31 -19.39 -16.48
CA ASN A 213 -4.18 -18.57 -16.90
C ASN A 213 -4.18 -18.42 -18.43
N SER A 214 -4.00 -17.21 -18.94
CA SER A 214 -4.05 -16.92 -20.38
C SER A 214 -3.00 -17.70 -21.21
N LYS A 215 -1.88 -18.09 -20.58
CA LYS A 215 -0.83 -18.90 -21.20
C LYS A 215 -1.29 -20.32 -21.58
N ALA A 216 -2.42 -20.77 -21.01
CA ALA A 216 -2.99 -22.10 -21.33
C ALA A 216 -3.76 -22.12 -22.67
N ALA A 217 -4.09 -20.96 -23.21
CA ALA A 217 -5.02 -20.79 -24.31
C ALA A 217 -4.36 -20.15 -25.55
N LYS A 218 -4.78 -20.57 -26.74
CA LYS A 218 -4.53 -19.88 -28.00
C LYS A 218 -5.84 -19.30 -28.54
N ILE A 219 -5.79 -18.10 -29.10
CA ILE A 219 -6.91 -17.51 -29.83
C ILE A 219 -7.09 -18.33 -31.10
N ILE A 220 -8.34 -18.58 -31.44
CA ILE A 220 -8.74 -19.18 -32.71
C ILE A 220 -9.73 -18.25 -33.40
N LYS A 221 -9.69 -18.27 -34.71
CA LYS A 221 -10.64 -17.55 -35.59
C LYS A 221 -12.06 -18.14 -35.43
#